data_0d6efba572ab0b6fe19c0d4c7d17fb42
#
_entry.id   0d6efba572ab0b6fe19c0d4c7d17fb42
#
_cell.length_a   1.000
_cell.length_b   1.000
_cell.length_c   1.000
_cell.angle_alpha   90.00
_cell.angle_beta   90.00
_cell.angle_gamma   90.00
#
_symmetry.space_group_name_H-M   'P 1'
#
loop_
_entity.id
_entity.type
_entity.pdbx_description
1 polymer ?
#
loop_
_entity_poly.entity_id
_entity_poly.type
_entity_poly.pdbx_seq_one_letter_code
_entity_poly.pdbx_strand_id
1 'polypeptide(L)'
;MATFSPEVIRLAQETQEKYGVPASVTLAQYATESGYGKSWLARNANNYFGMMGSYNGQKVFKTDIYWIKYSSMEESFNDHGRLLSSGRYAQATKGATSADAYIDAIQPIYAPESDGNKGIAKLWKTIIKQNNLTQYDTGGYSSTGSGASGAGEAPAGPAGKIESIGYSILGGIIKAGAVILLCVVAVVLFLNAFDVEIPTPKTVAKKAVKE
;
A
#
# COMPACT_ATOMS: atom_id res chain seq x y z
N MET A 1 -3.66 2.89 -20.74
CA MET A 1 -3.87 3.22 -19.30
C MET A 1 -3.78 1.93 -18.51
N ALA A 2 -3.10 1.94 -17.35
CA ALA A 2 -3.14 0.78 -16.46
C ALA A 2 -4.55 0.74 -15.86
N THR A 3 -5.27 -0.36 -16.07
CA THR A 3 -6.63 -0.54 -15.60
C THR A 3 -6.65 -1.47 -14.40
N PHE A 4 -7.45 -1.15 -13.40
CA PHE A 4 -7.74 -2.07 -12.29
C PHE A 4 -8.64 -3.20 -12.78
N SER A 5 -8.30 -4.44 -12.46
CA SER A 5 -9.16 -5.57 -12.81
C SER A 5 -10.46 -5.55 -11.96
N PRO A 6 -11.57 -6.14 -12.45
CA PRO A 6 -12.80 -6.24 -11.67
C PRO A 6 -12.58 -6.92 -10.30
N GLU A 7 -11.69 -7.91 -10.23
CA GLU A 7 -11.33 -8.58 -8.98
C GLU A 7 -10.67 -7.63 -7.98
N VAL A 8 -9.71 -6.82 -8.42
CA VAL A 8 -9.03 -5.85 -7.57
C VAL A 8 -10.00 -4.79 -7.05
N ILE A 9 -10.93 -4.32 -7.90
CA ILE A 9 -11.97 -3.38 -7.50
C ILE A 9 -12.89 -4.00 -6.44
N ARG A 10 -13.36 -5.23 -6.68
CA ARG A 10 -14.20 -5.97 -5.72
C ARG A 10 -13.52 -6.12 -4.36
N LEU A 11 -12.26 -6.56 -4.35
CA LEU A 11 -11.50 -6.73 -3.11
C LEU A 11 -11.29 -5.41 -2.35
N ALA A 12 -11.10 -4.30 -3.07
CA ALA A 12 -10.99 -2.99 -2.44
C ALA A 12 -12.33 -2.56 -1.82
N GLN A 13 -13.47 -2.83 -2.48
CA GLN A 13 -14.80 -2.55 -1.94
C GLN A 13 -15.13 -3.42 -0.72
N GLU A 14 -14.83 -4.71 -0.77
CA GLU A 14 -14.97 -5.62 0.38
C GLU A 14 -14.08 -5.18 1.56
N THR A 15 -12.88 -4.68 1.29
CA THR A 15 -12.00 -4.09 2.30
C THR A 15 -12.65 -2.87 2.94
N GLN A 16 -13.29 -2.01 2.16
CA GLN A 16 -14.04 -0.86 2.70
C GLN A 16 -15.23 -1.30 3.53
N GLU A 17 -16.04 -2.23 3.05
CA GLU A 17 -17.22 -2.73 3.79
C GLU A 17 -16.81 -3.33 5.15
N LYS A 18 -15.73 -4.09 5.17
CA LYS A 18 -15.28 -4.80 6.37
C LYS A 18 -14.50 -3.94 7.35
N TYR A 19 -13.68 -3.02 6.86
CA TYR A 19 -12.69 -2.30 7.65
C TYR A 19 -12.85 -0.77 7.63
N GLY A 20 -13.75 -0.23 6.81
CA GLY A 20 -13.95 1.22 6.66
C GLY A 20 -12.81 1.95 5.95
N VAL A 21 -11.88 1.23 5.33
CA VAL A 21 -10.81 1.81 4.51
C VAL A 21 -11.37 2.14 3.12
N PRO A 22 -11.35 3.40 2.66
CA PRO A 22 -11.92 3.73 1.36
C PRO A 22 -11.36 2.87 0.23
N ALA A 23 -12.22 2.35 -0.64
CA ALA A 23 -11.80 1.51 -1.77
C ALA A 23 -10.84 2.27 -2.68
N SER A 24 -11.09 3.56 -2.91
CA SER A 24 -10.21 4.44 -3.69
C SER A 24 -8.79 4.53 -3.11
N VAL A 25 -8.65 4.59 -1.78
CA VAL A 25 -7.36 4.61 -1.09
C VAL A 25 -6.65 3.27 -1.24
N THR A 26 -7.36 2.17 -1.00
CA THR A 26 -6.83 0.81 -1.18
C THR A 26 -6.33 0.59 -2.61
N LEU A 27 -7.09 1.05 -3.62
CA LEU A 27 -6.70 0.95 -5.03
C LEU A 27 -5.45 1.80 -5.35
N ALA A 28 -5.36 3.02 -4.81
CA ALA A 28 -4.19 3.87 -5.02
C ALA A 28 -2.92 3.27 -4.40
N GLN A 29 -3.03 2.70 -3.21
CA GLN A 29 -1.93 1.99 -2.55
C GLN A 29 -1.56 0.70 -3.29
N TYR A 30 -2.54 -0.11 -3.72
CA TYR A 30 -2.29 -1.26 -4.59
C TYR A 30 -1.49 -0.89 -5.84
N ALA A 31 -1.86 0.21 -6.50
CA ALA A 31 -1.18 0.67 -7.70
C ALA A 31 0.29 1.01 -7.43
N THR A 32 0.57 1.73 -6.35
CA THR A 32 1.94 2.18 -6.00
C THR A 32 2.80 1.09 -5.39
N GLU A 33 2.27 0.35 -4.43
CA GLU A 33 3.03 -0.66 -3.68
C GLU A 33 3.33 -1.92 -4.51
N SER A 34 2.40 -2.31 -5.38
CA SER A 34 2.57 -3.51 -6.20
C SER A 34 2.91 -3.24 -7.67
N GLY A 35 2.93 -1.97 -8.10
CA GLY A 35 3.01 -1.64 -9.52
C GLY A 35 1.86 -2.29 -10.31
N TYR A 36 0.64 -2.11 -9.85
CA TYR A 36 -0.56 -2.74 -10.41
C TYR A 36 -0.46 -4.29 -10.42
N GLY A 37 0.05 -4.88 -9.35
CA GLY A 37 0.21 -6.33 -9.21
C GLY A 37 1.42 -6.93 -9.95
N LYS A 38 2.29 -6.10 -10.52
CA LYS A 38 3.44 -6.55 -11.31
C LYS A 38 4.72 -6.73 -10.50
N SER A 39 4.76 -6.29 -9.25
CA SER A 39 5.95 -6.44 -8.39
C SER A 39 6.29 -7.92 -8.16
N TRP A 40 7.55 -8.18 -7.79
CA TRP A 40 7.96 -9.54 -7.46
C TRP A 40 7.18 -10.09 -6.25
N LEU A 41 6.94 -9.27 -5.22
CA LEU A 41 6.19 -9.65 -4.03
C LEU A 41 4.73 -10.00 -4.38
N ALA A 42 4.08 -9.18 -5.22
CA ALA A 42 2.72 -9.47 -5.67
C ALA A 42 2.64 -10.84 -6.36
N ARG A 43 3.56 -11.11 -7.28
CA ARG A 43 3.52 -12.33 -8.11
C ARG A 43 3.98 -13.61 -7.40
N ASN A 44 4.89 -13.50 -6.42
CA ASN A 44 5.52 -14.66 -5.79
C ASN A 44 5.09 -14.89 -4.35
N ALA A 45 4.47 -13.90 -3.73
CA ALA A 45 4.05 -13.95 -2.34
C ALA A 45 2.60 -13.47 -2.11
N ASN A 46 1.84 -13.15 -3.16
CA ASN A 46 0.53 -12.51 -3.07
C ASN A 46 0.53 -11.28 -2.14
N ASN A 47 1.67 -10.60 -2.00
CA ASN A 47 1.85 -9.46 -1.13
C ASN A 47 1.79 -8.18 -1.95
N TYR A 48 0.62 -7.57 -1.98
CA TYR A 48 0.33 -6.42 -2.85
C TYR A 48 0.58 -5.07 -2.18
N PHE A 49 0.86 -5.06 -0.87
CA PHE A 49 1.02 -3.83 -0.09
C PHE A 49 2.38 -3.76 0.63
N GLY A 50 3.35 -4.60 0.26
CA GLY A 50 4.67 -4.58 0.87
C GLY A 50 4.66 -4.88 2.37
N MET A 51 3.78 -5.75 2.82
CA MET A 51 3.67 -6.09 4.24
C MET A 51 4.84 -6.94 4.70
N MET A 52 5.49 -6.52 5.78
CA MET A 52 6.67 -7.20 6.37
C MET A 52 6.28 -8.12 7.53
N GLY A 53 7.09 -9.15 7.74
CA GLY A 53 6.91 -10.10 8.86
C GLY A 53 6.43 -11.47 8.40
N SER A 54 5.48 -12.06 9.14
CA SER A 54 4.86 -13.36 8.80
C SER A 54 3.35 -13.32 9.06
N TYR A 55 2.61 -14.02 8.21
CA TYR A 55 1.17 -14.22 8.36
C TYR A 55 0.91 -15.72 8.44
N ASN A 56 0.28 -16.18 9.52
CA ASN A 56 0.12 -17.63 9.79
C ASN A 56 1.43 -18.43 9.63
N GLY A 57 2.57 -17.83 10.04
CA GLY A 57 3.88 -18.44 9.90
C GLY A 57 4.48 -18.39 8.50
N GLN A 58 3.73 -17.93 7.50
CA GLN A 58 4.19 -17.87 6.12
C GLN A 58 4.93 -16.55 5.85
N LYS A 59 6.13 -16.68 5.31
CA LYS A 59 7.01 -15.56 4.96
C LYS A 59 7.95 -15.95 3.83
N VAL A 60 8.46 -14.94 3.14
CA VAL A 60 9.50 -15.08 2.12
C VAL A 60 10.62 -14.11 2.42
N PHE A 61 11.87 -14.56 2.30
CA PHE A 61 13.05 -13.73 2.51
C PHE A 61 13.51 -13.12 1.18
N LYS A 62 13.62 -11.80 1.15
CA LYS A 62 14.12 -11.08 -0.01
C LYS A 62 14.73 -9.73 0.43
N THR A 63 15.87 -9.38 -0.12
CA THR A 63 16.58 -8.12 0.17
C THR A 63 16.78 -7.88 1.68
N ASP A 64 17.24 -8.92 2.39
CA ASP A 64 17.50 -8.93 3.83
C ASP A 64 16.28 -8.64 4.73
N ILE A 65 15.07 -8.79 4.18
CA ILE A 65 13.80 -8.58 4.87
C ILE A 65 12.92 -9.82 4.75
N TYR A 66 12.20 -10.14 5.82
CA TYR A 66 11.10 -11.10 5.79
C TYR A 66 9.81 -10.38 5.41
N TRP A 67 9.26 -10.77 4.27
CA TRP A 67 7.98 -10.29 3.77
C TRP A 67 6.90 -11.32 4.06
N ILE A 68 5.70 -10.87 4.32
CA ILE A 68 4.56 -11.78 4.45
C ILE A 68 4.31 -12.46 3.10
N LYS A 69 4.07 -13.77 3.16
CA LYS A 69 3.54 -14.56 2.05
C LYS A 69 2.09 -14.91 2.34
N TYR A 70 1.20 -14.46 1.49
CA TYR A 70 -0.23 -14.76 1.59
C TYR A 70 -0.60 -15.93 0.67
N SER A 71 -1.68 -16.67 1.03
CA SER A 71 -2.21 -17.75 0.20
C SER A 71 -2.97 -17.20 -1.01
N SER A 72 -3.54 -16.00 -0.89
CA SER A 72 -4.33 -15.37 -1.95
C SER A 72 -4.16 -13.84 -1.96
N MET A 73 -4.63 -13.22 -3.04
CA MET A 73 -4.78 -11.76 -3.13
C MET A 73 -5.74 -11.24 -2.06
N GLU A 74 -6.84 -11.93 -1.83
CA GLU A 74 -7.85 -11.57 -0.85
C GLU A 74 -7.27 -11.48 0.58
N GLU A 75 -6.43 -12.44 0.99
CA GLU A 75 -5.75 -12.36 2.29
C GLU A 75 -4.87 -11.12 2.42
N SER A 76 -4.17 -10.73 1.36
CA SER A 76 -3.35 -9.52 1.35
C SER A 76 -4.19 -8.25 1.51
N PHE A 77 -5.32 -8.16 0.82
CA PHE A 77 -6.27 -7.05 0.96
C PHE A 77 -6.91 -7.00 2.34
N ASN A 78 -7.32 -8.16 2.87
CA ASN A 78 -7.88 -8.26 4.22
C ASN A 78 -6.87 -7.84 5.30
N ASP A 79 -5.62 -8.28 5.22
CA ASP A 79 -4.60 -7.92 6.21
C ASP A 79 -4.23 -6.44 6.14
N HIS A 80 -4.15 -5.88 4.94
CA HIS A 80 -3.96 -4.44 4.73
C HIS A 80 -5.12 -3.62 5.33
N GLY A 81 -6.38 -4.00 5.06
CA GLY A 81 -7.54 -3.35 5.64
C GLY A 81 -7.57 -3.44 7.17
N ARG A 82 -7.25 -4.62 7.72
CA ARG A 82 -7.12 -4.83 9.16
C ARG A 82 -6.05 -3.92 9.79
N LEU A 83 -4.90 -3.77 9.14
CA LEU A 83 -3.85 -2.85 9.60
C LEU A 83 -4.37 -1.43 9.66
N LEU A 84 -4.94 -0.91 8.58
CA LEU A 84 -5.37 0.49 8.48
C LEU A 84 -6.60 0.81 9.34
N SER A 85 -7.37 -0.20 9.77
CA SER A 85 -8.52 -0.05 10.67
C SER A 85 -8.18 -0.23 12.14
N SER A 86 -6.92 -0.40 12.50
CA SER A 86 -6.50 -0.73 13.87
C SER A 86 -5.50 0.27 14.45
N GLY A 87 -5.39 0.28 15.78
CA GLY A 87 -4.37 1.03 16.51
C GLY A 87 -4.32 2.51 16.17
N ARG A 88 -3.11 3.00 15.89
CA ARG A 88 -2.86 4.41 15.58
C ARG A 88 -3.49 4.87 14.24
N TYR A 89 -3.69 3.95 13.29
CA TYR A 89 -4.38 4.28 12.04
C TYR A 89 -5.85 4.60 12.27
N ALA A 90 -6.56 3.76 13.03
CA ALA A 90 -7.95 3.99 13.40
C ALA A 90 -8.13 5.31 14.17
N GLN A 91 -7.18 5.66 15.03
CA GLN A 91 -7.21 6.94 15.75
C GLN A 91 -7.00 8.13 14.82
N ALA A 92 -6.03 8.04 13.90
CA ALA A 92 -5.70 9.11 12.97
C ALA A 92 -6.82 9.37 11.96
N THR A 93 -7.48 8.32 11.47
CA THR A 93 -8.53 8.41 10.45
C THR A 93 -9.92 8.70 11.02
N LYS A 94 -10.05 8.78 12.36
CA LYS A 94 -11.31 9.11 13.02
C LYS A 94 -11.82 10.49 12.56
N GLY A 95 -13.01 10.49 11.95
CA GLY A 95 -13.62 11.71 11.42
C GLY A 95 -13.13 12.11 10.02
N ALA A 96 -12.35 11.31 9.33
CA ALA A 96 -12.06 11.54 7.93
C ALA A 96 -13.37 11.50 7.10
N THR A 97 -13.61 12.54 6.31
CA THR A 97 -14.84 12.72 5.52
C THR A 97 -14.62 12.57 4.02
N SER A 98 -13.39 12.26 3.61
CA SER A 98 -13.02 12.06 2.21
C SER A 98 -11.80 11.17 2.08
N ALA A 99 -11.58 10.60 0.90
CA ALA A 99 -10.37 9.84 0.59
C ALA A 99 -9.09 10.67 0.81
N ASP A 100 -9.14 11.95 0.44
CA ASP A 100 -8.01 12.88 0.64
C ASP A 100 -7.69 13.08 2.12
N ALA A 101 -8.70 13.31 2.96
CA ALA A 101 -8.52 13.44 4.41
C ALA A 101 -8.01 12.12 5.03
N TYR A 102 -8.50 10.98 4.55
CA TYR A 102 -8.01 9.67 4.99
C TYR A 102 -6.53 9.48 4.65
N ILE A 103 -6.11 9.82 3.42
CA ILE A 103 -4.71 9.77 2.99
C ILE A 103 -3.82 10.65 3.85
N ASP A 104 -4.24 11.90 4.10
CA ASP A 104 -3.46 12.83 4.92
C ASP A 104 -3.27 12.31 6.35
N ALA A 105 -4.26 11.61 6.87
CA ALA A 105 -4.21 11.02 8.20
C ALA A 105 -3.28 9.79 8.28
N ILE A 106 -3.29 8.92 7.28
CA ILE A 106 -2.48 7.69 7.31
C ILE A 106 -1.04 7.89 6.85
N GLN A 107 -0.78 8.82 5.94
CA GLN A 107 0.52 8.98 5.30
C GLN A 107 1.67 9.17 6.30
N PRO A 108 1.56 10.00 7.36
CA PRO A 108 2.65 10.17 8.32
C PRO A 108 3.00 8.90 9.10
N ILE A 109 2.08 7.95 9.12
CA ILE A 109 2.23 6.68 9.86
C ILE A 109 2.66 5.56 8.91
N TYR A 110 2.05 5.48 7.74
CA TYR A 110 2.23 4.39 6.77
C TYR A 110 3.51 4.56 5.96
N ALA A 111 3.75 5.77 5.49
CA ALA A 111 4.88 6.11 4.64
C ALA A 111 5.43 7.50 5.02
N PRO A 112 6.12 7.63 6.17
CA PRO A 112 6.66 8.89 6.63
C PRO A 112 7.61 9.52 5.60
N GLU A 113 7.55 10.85 5.44
CA GLU A 113 8.47 11.56 4.54
C GLU A 113 9.93 11.46 4.98
N SER A 114 10.18 11.29 6.29
CA SER A 114 11.50 11.02 6.86
C SER A 114 12.17 9.78 6.26
N ASP A 115 11.37 8.82 5.82
CA ASP A 115 11.84 7.53 5.27
C ASP A 115 11.98 7.57 3.74
N GLY A 116 12.02 8.76 3.15
CA GLY A 116 12.18 8.96 1.71
C GLY A 116 10.89 8.96 0.90
N ASN A 117 9.73 8.90 1.55
CA ASN A 117 8.41 8.86 0.91
C ASN A 117 7.82 10.25 0.57
N LYS A 118 8.69 11.23 0.32
CA LYS A 118 8.25 12.60 0.01
C LYS A 118 7.30 12.61 -1.20
N GLY A 119 6.11 13.17 -0.99
CA GLY A 119 5.11 13.33 -2.05
C GLY A 119 4.24 12.11 -2.31
N ILE A 120 4.35 11.02 -1.52
CA ILE A 120 3.53 9.82 -1.71
C ILE A 120 2.03 10.09 -1.54
N ALA A 121 1.63 10.94 -0.58
CA ALA A 121 0.24 11.34 -0.42
C ALA A 121 -0.30 12.02 -1.68
N LYS A 122 0.49 12.94 -2.27
CA LYS A 122 0.14 13.60 -3.52
C LYS A 122 0.00 12.60 -4.67
N LEU A 123 0.87 11.59 -4.73
CA LEU A 123 0.79 10.54 -5.75
C LEU A 123 -0.50 9.72 -5.60
N TRP A 124 -0.85 9.27 -4.39
CA TRP A 124 -2.09 8.53 -4.15
C TRP A 124 -3.32 9.36 -4.55
N LYS A 125 -3.41 10.62 -4.12
CA LYS A 125 -4.50 11.54 -4.51
C LYS A 125 -4.56 11.75 -6.02
N THR A 126 -3.40 11.84 -6.68
CA THR A 126 -3.33 11.97 -8.15
C THR A 126 -3.88 10.73 -8.84
N ILE A 127 -3.49 9.53 -8.39
CA ILE A 127 -3.99 8.26 -8.94
C ILE A 127 -5.51 8.16 -8.76
N ILE A 128 -6.03 8.51 -7.59
CA ILE A 128 -7.47 8.51 -7.31
C ILE A 128 -8.19 9.42 -8.30
N LYS A 129 -7.72 10.65 -8.47
CA LYS A 129 -8.35 11.63 -9.36
C LYS A 129 -8.27 11.21 -10.83
N GLN A 130 -7.09 10.80 -11.31
CA GLN A 130 -6.88 10.45 -12.72
C GLN A 130 -7.69 9.22 -13.17
N ASN A 131 -7.96 8.30 -12.26
CA ASN A 131 -8.71 7.08 -12.54
C ASN A 131 -10.14 7.14 -12.00
N ASN A 132 -10.60 8.29 -11.48
CA ASN A 132 -11.93 8.46 -10.89
C ASN A 132 -12.27 7.36 -9.87
N LEU A 133 -11.31 7.01 -8.99
CA LEU A 133 -11.45 5.84 -8.11
C LEU A 133 -12.50 6.01 -7.02
N THR A 134 -12.87 7.23 -6.66
CA THR A 134 -13.93 7.50 -5.66
C THR A 134 -15.29 6.94 -6.08
N GLN A 135 -15.51 6.66 -7.38
CA GLN A 135 -16.72 5.97 -7.85
C GLN A 135 -16.90 4.56 -7.27
N TYR A 136 -15.82 3.96 -6.74
CA TYR A 136 -15.83 2.64 -6.13
C TYR A 136 -16.01 2.68 -4.61
N ASP A 137 -15.97 3.88 -4.01
CA ASP A 137 -16.20 4.02 -2.57
C ASP A 137 -17.66 3.73 -2.23
N THR A 138 -17.89 2.78 -1.30
CA THR A 138 -19.20 2.35 -0.83
C THR A 138 -19.40 2.86 0.60
N GLY A 139 -20.37 3.77 0.81
CA GLY A 139 -20.66 4.30 2.15
C GLY A 139 -19.79 5.46 2.61
N GLY A 140 -19.92 5.84 3.88
CA GLY A 140 -19.19 6.98 4.46
C GLY A 140 -17.73 6.63 4.78
N TYR A 141 -16.88 7.64 4.79
CA TYR A 141 -15.45 7.55 5.14
C TYR A 141 -15.19 7.37 6.65
N SER A 142 -16.17 6.92 7.41
CA SER A 142 -16.05 6.86 8.88
C SER A 142 -15.46 5.53 9.32
N SER A 143 -14.26 5.55 9.86
CA SER A 143 -13.72 4.48 10.70
C SER A 143 -14.39 4.46 12.09
N THR A 144 -15.71 4.72 12.16
CA THR A 144 -16.44 4.26 13.31
C THR A 144 -16.50 2.74 13.19
N GLY A 145 -15.64 2.06 13.93
CA GLY A 145 -15.83 0.66 14.26
C GLY A 145 -17.17 0.44 14.93
N SER A 146 -18.25 0.65 14.22
CA SER A 146 -19.52 0.03 14.48
C SER A 146 -19.31 -1.42 14.10
N GLY A 147 -18.98 -2.22 15.11
CA GLY A 147 -19.07 -3.65 15.01
C GLY A 147 -20.37 -3.98 14.30
N ALA A 148 -20.31 -4.42 13.07
CA ALA A 148 -21.36 -5.20 12.50
C ALA A 148 -21.51 -6.40 13.41
N SER A 149 -22.55 -6.35 14.26
CA SER A 149 -23.14 -7.50 14.90
C SER A 149 -23.76 -8.36 13.80
N GLY A 150 -22.92 -9.03 13.08
CA GLY A 150 -23.21 -10.10 12.18
C GLY A 150 -22.31 -11.23 12.62
N ALA A 151 -22.80 -12.01 13.60
CA ALA A 151 -22.16 -13.22 14.04
C ALA A 151 -22.03 -14.21 12.89
N GLY A 152 -20.89 -14.17 12.24
CA GLY A 152 -20.28 -15.26 11.57
C GLY A 152 -18.95 -15.46 12.26
N GLU A 153 -18.93 -16.38 13.20
CA GLU A 153 -17.74 -16.84 13.90
C GLU A 153 -16.75 -17.31 12.84
N ALA A 154 -15.77 -16.45 12.52
CA ALA A 154 -14.62 -16.90 11.76
C ALA A 154 -13.98 -18.00 12.59
N PRO A 155 -13.62 -19.17 11.98
CA PRO A 155 -12.98 -20.23 12.73
C PRO A 155 -11.76 -19.59 13.41
N ALA A 156 -11.73 -19.75 14.74
CA ALA A 156 -10.60 -19.38 15.56
C ALA A 156 -9.39 -20.18 15.09
N GLY A 157 -8.66 -19.62 14.13
CA GLY A 157 -7.29 -20.02 13.92
C GLY A 157 -6.57 -19.81 15.26
N PRO A 158 -5.63 -20.68 15.64
CA PRO A 158 -4.95 -20.57 16.90
C PRO A 158 -4.44 -19.14 17.02
N ALA A 159 -4.82 -18.47 18.10
CA ALA A 159 -4.34 -17.14 18.44
C ALA A 159 -2.82 -17.25 18.60
N GLY A 160 -2.14 -17.17 17.47
CA GLY A 160 -0.72 -16.93 17.45
C GLY A 160 -0.58 -15.59 18.16
N LYS A 161 0.08 -15.61 19.32
CA LYS A 161 0.54 -14.40 19.99
C LYS A 161 1.12 -13.53 18.89
N ILE A 162 0.40 -12.50 18.50
CA ILE A 162 0.98 -11.37 17.83
C ILE A 162 1.85 -10.76 18.92
N GLU A 163 3.08 -11.24 19.02
CA GLU A 163 4.11 -10.43 19.61
C GLU A 163 4.06 -9.17 18.77
N SER A 164 3.54 -8.13 19.37
CA SER A 164 3.68 -6.76 18.94
C SER A 164 5.18 -6.41 18.98
N ILE A 165 5.93 -7.06 18.10
CA ILE A 165 7.27 -6.59 17.75
C ILE A 165 6.99 -5.28 17.05
N GLY A 166 7.09 -4.25 17.90
CA GLY A 166 6.70 -2.92 17.57
C GLY A 166 7.29 -2.50 16.23
N TYR A 167 6.42 -2.12 15.33
CA TYR A 167 6.77 -1.36 14.13
C TYR A 167 7.55 -0.06 14.47
N SER A 168 7.76 0.22 15.76
CA SER A 168 8.49 1.39 16.27
C SER A 168 9.99 1.16 16.49
N ILE A 169 10.56 -0.03 16.24
CA ILE A 169 11.99 -0.27 16.52
C ILE A 169 12.83 -0.41 15.25
N LEU A 170 12.24 -0.49 14.07
CA LEU A 170 13.02 -0.49 12.82
C LEU A 170 13.16 0.90 12.16
N GLY A 171 12.72 1.97 12.79
CA GLY A 171 13.00 3.34 12.35
C GLY A 171 14.47 3.77 12.43
N GLY A 172 15.37 2.90 12.84
CA GLY A 172 16.77 3.26 13.09
C GLY A 172 17.84 2.62 12.22
N ILE A 173 17.58 1.52 11.51
CA ILE A 173 18.65 0.81 10.77
C ILE A 173 18.14 0.23 9.43
N ILE A 174 17.39 0.96 8.65
CA ILE A 174 17.34 0.71 7.21
C ILE A 174 18.31 1.70 6.59
N LYS A 175 19.50 1.22 6.24
CA LYS A 175 20.42 2.00 5.40
C LYS A 175 19.64 2.49 4.20
N ALA A 176 19.62 3.80 3.99
CA ALA A 176 18.84 4.52 2.99
C ALA A 176 18.82 3.94 1.54
N GLY A 177 19.65 2.95 1.25
CA GLY A 177 19.77 2.34 -0.06
C GLY A 177 18.62 1.43 -0.50
N ALA A 178 17.92 0.74 0.42
CA ALA A 178 16.90 -0.24 0.02
C ALA A 178 15.53 0.42 -0.26
N VAL A 179 15.20 1.46 0.49
CA VAL A 179 13.95 2.22 0.28
C VAL A 179 14.06 3.09 -0.96
N ILE A 180 15.23 3.69 -1.21
CA ILE A 180 15.50 4.45 -2.44
C ILE A 180 15.35 3.55 -3.67
N LEU A 181 15.76 2.29 -3.61
CA LEU A 181 15.65 1.36 -4.74
C LEU A 181 14.18 1.01 -5.05
N LEU A 182 13.32 0.86 -4.04
CA LEU A 182 11.89 0.59 -4.23
C LEU A 182 11.14 1.81 -4.78
N CYS A 183 11.43 3.01 -4.29
CA CYS A 183 10.87 4.25 -4.81
C CYS A 183 11.38 4.55 -6.23
N VAL A 184 12.65 4.30 -6.52
CA VAL A 184 13.22 4.48 -7.87
C VAL A 184 12.61 3.47 -8.85
N VAL A 185 12.40 2.23 -8.45
CA VAL A 185 11.75 1.22 -9.31
C VAL A 185 10.27 1.58 -9.55
N ALA A 186 9.55 2.07 -8.56
CA ALA A 186 8.18 2.55 -8.74
C ALA A 186 8.12 3.78 -9.67
N VAL A 187 9.03 4.74 -9.49
CA VAL A 187 9.13 5.93 -10.34
C VAL A 187 9.56 5.56 -11.77
N VAL A 188 10.51 4.66 -11.95
CA VAL A 188 10.96 4.20 -13.28
C VAL A 188 9.85 3.44 -14.00
N LEU A 189 9.09 2.59 -13.28
CA LEU A 189 7.93 1.90 -13.88
C LEU A 189 6.79 2.87 -14.20
N PHE A 190 6.60 3.91 -13.38
CA PHE A 190 5.63 4.96 -13.64
C PHE A 190 6.02 5.80 -14.87
N LEU A 191 7.28 6.21 -14.98
CA LEU A 191 7.78 6.98 -16.12
C LEU A 191 7.75 6.17 -17.42
N ASN A 192 8.08 4.88 -17.38
CA ASN A 192 7.95 3.99 -18.55
C ASN A 192 6.49 3.76 -18.98
N ALA A 193 5.54 3.84 -18.06
CA ALA A 193 4.11 3.73 -18.38
C ALA A 193 3.56 4.97 -19.12
N PHE A 194 4.30 6.08 -19.10
CA PHE A 194 3.93 7.35 -19.72
C PHE A 194 4.84 7.76 -20.90
N ASP A 195 5.63 6.82 -21.45
CA ASP A 195 6.59 7.09 -22.56
C ASP A 195 7.53 8.30 -22.30
N VAL A 196 7.87 8.55 -21.03
CA VAL A 196 8.84 9.59 -20.69
C VAL A 196 10.25 9.01 -20.83
N GLU A 197 10.95 9.37 -21.90
CA GLU A 197 12.35 8.99 -22.10
C GLU A 197 13.23 9.55 -20.96
N ILE A 198 13.83 8.64 -20.17
CA ILE A 198 14.81 9.00 -19.16
C ILE A 198 16.16 9.19 -19.87
N PRO A 199 16.77 10.39 -19.82
CA PRO A 199 18.08 10.59 -20.45
C PRO A 199 19.12 9.73 -19.73
N THR A 200 19.75 8.83 -20.48
CA THR A 200 20.82 7.99 -19.94
C THR A 200 22.11 8.82 -19.72
N PRO A 201 23.01 8.42 -18.81
CA PRO A 201 24.26 9.14 -18.55
C PRO A 201 25.10 9.39 -19.82
N LYS A 202 24.95 8.55 -20.84
CA LYS A 202 25.63 8.71 -22.15
C LYS A 202 25.03 9.85 -23.01
N THR A 203 23.75 10.17 -22.84
CA THR A 203 23.09 11.28 -23.55
C THR A 203 23.44 12.63 -22.94
N VAL A 204 23.65 12.68 -21.61
CA VAL A 204 24.06 13.90 -20.90
C VAL A 204 25.52 14.26 -21.26
N ALA A 205 26.41 13.27 -21.31
CA ALA A 205 27.81 13.49 -21.67
C ALA A 205 28.01 14.00 -23.11
N LYS A 206 27.15 13.61 -24.07
CA LYS A 206 27.24 14.10 -25.47
C LYS A 206 26.79 15.56 -25.62
N LYS A 207 25.95 16.08 -24.72
CA LYS A 207 25.49 17.46 -24.77
C LYS A 207 26.50 18.44 -24.15
N ALA A 208 27.27 17.99 -23.15
CA ALA A 208 28.33 18.78 -22.50
C ALA A 208 29.60 18.96 -23.33
N VAL A 209 29.79 18.23 -24.42
CA VAL A 209 30.97 18.33 -25.33
C VAL A 209 30.70 19.21 -26.55
N LYS A 210 29.47 19.75 -26.70
CA LYS A 210 29.09 20.60 -27.84
C LYS A 210 28.84 22.07 -27.48
N GLU A 211 29.07 22.45 -26.23
CA GLU A 211 29.19 23.86 -25.75
C GLU A 211 30.66 24.14 -25.37
#